data_f8c557f9fdaeae268d0069b6715e5dce
#
_entry.id   f8c557f9fdaeae268d0069b6715e5dce
#
_cell.length_a   1.000
_cell.length_b   1.000
_cell.length_c   1.000
_cell.angle_alpha   90.00
_cell.angle_beta   90.00
_cell.angle_gamma   90.00
#
_symmetry.space_group_name_H-M   'P 1'
#
loop_
_entity.id
_entity.type
_entity.pdbx_description
1 polymer ?
#
loop_
_entity_poly.entity_id
_entity_poly.type
_entity_poly.pdbx_seq_one_letter_code
_entity_poly.pdbx_strand_id
1 'polypeptide(L)'
;MSQPLPLEGVRILSAEQYGAGPFGSMLLADLGAEVIKIENPRDGGDISRATGPYMLGDDAASPDSQFFQSFNRNKKSLALDLRSSEGQSVFRKLAARADAVMNNLRGDQPAKLGLTYAALCDVRESLVCVHLSAYGRDNERAGWPGYDYLMQAEAGHMSLTGG
;
A
#
# COMPACT_ATOMS: atom_id res chain seq x y z
N MET A 1 -3.07 20.49 -27.03
CA MET A 1 -2.12 19.86 -26.10
C MET A 1 -2.86 19.67 -24.78
N SER A 2 -2.91 18.44 -24.26
CA SER A 2 -3.50 18.20 -22.92
C SER A 2 -2.62 18.89 -21.87
N GLN A 3 -3.24 19.52 -20.89
CA GLN A 3 -2.48 20.06 -19.76
C GLN A 3 -1.83 18.90 -18.98
N PRO A 4 -0.61 19.08 -18.46
CA PRO A 4 0.03 18.07 -17.63
C PRO A 4 -0.81 17.81 -16.37
N LEU A 5 -0.83 16.57 -15.92
CA LEU A 5 -1.52 16.22 -14.68
C LEU A 5 -0.74 16.76 -13.46
N PRO A 6 -1.42 17.08 -12.34
CA PRO A 6 -0.80 17.72 -11.18
C PRO A 6 0.41 17.00 -10.58
N LEU A 7 0.44 15.65 -10.68
CA LEU A 7 1.53 14.82 -10.15
C LEU A 7 2.35 14.14 -11.26
N GLU A 8 2.29 14.65 -12.48
CA GLU A 8 3.12 14.14 -13.56
C GLU A 8 4.62 14.25 -13.21
N GLY A 9 5.36 13.15 -13.36
CA GLY A 9 6.77 13.07 -12.99
C GLY A 9 7.05 12.64 -11.55
N VAL A 10 6.04 12.62 -10.67
CA VAL A 10 6.18 12.09 -9.30
C VAL A 10 6.11 10.58 -9.30
N ARG A 11 7.07 9.91 -8.64
CA ARG A 11 7.12 8.45 -8.50
C ARG A 11 6.91 8.03 -7.05
N ILE A 12 6.00 7.09 -6.84
CA ILE A 12 5.60 6.58 -5.51
C ILE A 12 5.79 5.06 -5.49
N LEU A 13 6.52 4.54 -4.48
CA LEU A 13 6.57 3.12 -4.17
C LEU A 13 5.52 2.84 -3.08
N SER A 14 4.64 1.89 -3.31
CA SER A 14 3.51 1.62 -2.42
C SER A 14 3.50 0.16 -1.99
N ALA A 15 3.81 -0.11 -0.70
CA ALA A 15 3.71 -1.43 -0.08
C ALA A 15 2.41 -1.51 0.74
N GLU A 16 1.32 -1.77 0.06
CA GLU A 16 -0.04 -1.63 0.60
C GLU A 16 -0.91 -2.83 0.26
N GLN A 17 -1.98 -3.02 1.04
CA GLN A 17 -2.93 -4.10 0.84
C GLN A 17 -4.37 -3.66 1.10
N TYR A 18 -5.30 -4.37 0.50
CA TYR A 18 -6.75 -4.33 0.69
C TYR A 18 -7.39 -3.02 0.22
N GLY A 19 -7.73 -2.08 1.12
CA GLY A 19 -8.57 -0.91 0.82
C GLY A 19 -7.89 0.45 1.06
N ALA A 20 -7.62 0.82 2.31
CA ALA A 20 -7.26 2.19 2.68
C ALA A 20 -6.01 2.75 2.00
N GLY A 21 -4.90 2.00 2.02
CA GLY A 21 -3.69 2.38 1.30
C GLY A 21 -3.90 2.40 -0.21
N PRO A 22 -4.40 1.28 -0.81
CA PRO A 22 -4.68 1.23 -2.24
C PRO A 22 -5.63 2.32 -2.74
N PHE A 23 -6.64 2.70 -1.97
CA PHE A 23 -7.52 3.83 -2.33
C PHE A 23 -6.74 5.16 -2.39
N GLY A 24 -5.93 5.45 -1.36
CA GLY A 24 -5.13 6.67 -1.33
C GLY A 24 -4.14 6.76 -2.50
N SER A 25 -3.38 5.70 -2.74
CA SER A 25 -2.40 5.68 -3.84
C SER A 25 -3.05 5.69 -5.24
N MET A 26 -4.26 5.15 -5.37
CA MET A 26 -5.03 5.25 -6.61
C MET A 26 -5.38 6.70 -6.96
N LEU A 27 -5.81 7.50 -5.97
CA LEU A 27 -6.09 8.91 -6.20
C LEU A 27 -4.83 9.66 -6.68
N LEU A 28 -3.67 9.33 -6.12
CA LEU A 28 -2.40 9.91 -6.57
C LEU A 28 -2.05 9.47 -8.00
N ALA A 29 -2.31 8.21 -8.35
CA ALA A 29 -2.13 7.69 -9.70
C ALA A 29 -3.08 8.37 -10.70
N ASP A 30 -4.34 8.60 -10.33
CA ASP A 30 -5.32 9.31 -11.16
C ASP A 30 -4.90 10.78 -11.40
N LEU A 31 -4.15 11.38 -10.46
CA LEU A 31 -3.56 12.71 -10.61
C LEU A 31 -2.24 12.71 -11.39
N GLY A 32 -1.79 11.59 -11.91
CA GLY A 32 -0.63 11.49 -12.80
C GLY A 32 0.66 10.97 -12.16
N ALA A 33 0.66 10.60 -10.86
CA ALA A 33 1.82 9.98 -10.26
C ALA A 33 2.07 8.58 -10.83
N GLU A 34 3.34 8.23 -11.04
CA GLU A 34 3.74 6.86 -11.33
C GLU A 34 3.75 6.06 -10.03
N VAL A 35 2.69 5.30 -9.77
CA VAL A 35 2.60 4.44 -8.59
C VAL A 35 3.06 3.02 -8.93
N ILE A 36 4.09 2.56 -8.21
CA ILE A 36 4.61 1.19 -8.29
C ILE A 36 4.20 0.46 -7.00
N LYS A 37 3.21 -0.41 -7.13
CA LYS A 37 2.73 -1.26 -6.04
C LYS A 37 3.67 -2.44 -5.84
N ILE A 38 4.20 -2.55 -4.63
CA ILE A 38 5.08 -3.65 -4.22
C ILE A 38 4.21 -4.76 -3.62
N GLU A 39 4.25 -5.93 -4.20
CA GLU A 39 3.45 -7.08 -3.80
C GLU A 39 4.33 -8.25 -3.40
N ASN A 40 4.01 -8.90 -2.27
CA ASN A 40 4.77 -10.07 -1.83
C ASN A 40 4.41 -11.31 -2.67
N PRO A 41 5.34 -11.88 -3.43
CA PRO A 41 5.05 -13.05 -4.27
C PRO A 41 4.72 -14.32 -3.47
N ARG A 42 5.19 -14.43 -2.21
CA ARG A 42 4.93 -15.60 -1.36
C ARG A 42 3.49 -15.64 -0.86
N ASP A 43 2.83 -14.50 -0.76
CA ASP A 43 1.45 -14.38 -0.28
C ASP A 43 0.46 -14.27 -1.46
N GLY A 44 0.91 -14.44 -2.70
CA GLY A 44 0.08 -14.28 -3.90
C GLY A 44 -0.23 -12.82 -4.26
N GLY A 45 0.51 -11.87 -3.68
CA GLY A 45 0.33 -10.44 -3.87
C GLY A 45 -0.61 -9.80 -2.85
N ASP A 46 -1.41 -8.83 -3.29
CA ASP A 46 -2.40 -8.18 -2.45
C ASP A 46 -3.55 -9.16 -2.12
N ILE A 47 -3.89 -9.28 -0.85
CA ILE A 47 -4.98 -10.16 -0.37
C ILE A 47 -6.32 -9.86 -1.06
N SER A 48 -6.55 -8.62 -1.49
CA SER A 48 -7.77 -8.24 -2.21
C SER A 48 -7.91 -8.89 -3.59
N ARG A 49 -6.83 -9.44 -4.16
CA ARG A 49 -6.89 -10.23 -5.41
C ARG A 49 -7.75 -11.49 -5.26
N ALA A 50 -7.79 -12.04 -4.04
CA ALA A 50 -8.63 -13.21 -3.69
C ALA A 50 -10.00 -12.83 -3.12
N THR A 51 -10.40 -11.55 -3.20
CA THR A 51 -11.70 -11.06 -2.68
C THR A 51 -12.64 -10.83 -3.85
N GLY A 52 -13.76 -11.58 -3.90
CA GLY A 52 -14.81 -11.38 -4.92
C GLY A 52 -15.52 -10.02 -4.81
N PRO A 53 -16.43 -9.73 -5.74
CA PRO A 53 -16.87 -10.59 -6.84
C PRO A 53 -15.85 -10.70 -7.97
N TYR A 54 -15.93 -11.81 -8.70
CA TYR A 54 -15.13 -12.09 -9.91
C TYR A 54 -16.05 -12.01 -11.14
N MET A 55 -15.90 -10.98 -11.96
CA MET A 55 -16.82 -10.71 -13.07
C MET A 55 -16.27 -11.02 -14.45
N LEU A 56 -14.98 -11.21 -14.60
CA LEU A 56 -14.34 -11.39 -15.89
C LEU A 56 -14.02 -12.86 -16.21
N GLY A 57 -14.42 -13.79 -15.37
CA GLY A 57 -14.27 -15.23 -15.60
C GLY A 57 -14.66 -16.03 -14.37
N ASP A 58 -15.36 -17.13 -14.57
CA ASP A 58 -15.72 -18.09 -13.52
C ASP A 58 -14.53 -18.96 -13.09
N ASP A 59 -13.32 -18.60 -13.53
CA ASP A 59 -12.14 -19.42 -13.31
C ASP A 59 -11.38 -18.94 -12.07
N ALA A 60 -11.42 -19.75 -11.00
CA ALA A 60 -10.66 -19.52 -9.79
C ALA A 60 -9.12 -19.47 -10.02
N ALA A 61 -8.67 -19.83 -11.21
CA ALA A 61 -7.28 -19.73 -11.64
C ALA A 61 -6.88 -18.32 -12.12
N SER A 62 -7.85 -17.44 -12.40
CA SER A 62 -7.62 -16.04 -12.77
C SER A 62 -8.41 -15.13 -11.83
N PRO A 63 -7.86 -14.75 -10.68
CA PRO A 63 -8.56 -13.92 -9.71
C PRO A 63 -8.66 -12.47 -10.21
N ASP A 64 -9.56 -12.22 -11.14
CA ASP A 64 -9.95 -10.88 -11.59
C ASP A 64 -10.89 -10.25 -10.56
N SER A 65 -10.40 -10.09 -9.35
CA SER A 65 -11.14 -9.46 -8.27
C SER A 65 -11.55 -8.04 -8.66
N GLN A 66 -12.84 -7.80 -8.75
CA GLN A 66 -13.37 -6.47 -8.99
C GLN A 66 -13.04 -5.52 -7.83
N PHE A 67 -12.97 -6.05 -6.62
CA PHE A 67 -12.53 -5.29 -5.45
C PHE A 67 -11.07 -4.82 -5.62
N PHE A 68 -10.16 -5.70 -6.01
CA PHE A 68 -8.78 -5.31 -6.30
C PHE A 68 -8.69 -4.25 -7.39
N GLN A 69 -9.40 -4.43 -8.51
CA GLN A 69 -9.38 -3.49 -9.62
C GLN A 69 -9.94 -2.12 -9.26
N SER A 70 -10.95 -2.06 -8.39
CA SER A 70 -11.55 -0.80 -7.93
C SER A 70 -10.56 0.15 -7.27
N PHE A 71 -9.50 -0.38 -6.63
CA PHE A 71 -8.52 0.41 -5.90
C PHE A 71 -7.12 0.43 -6.52
N ASN A 72 -6.90 -0.26 -7.65
CA ASN A 72 -5.55 -0.43 -8.17
C ASN A 72 -5.37 -0.01 -9.64
N ARG A 73 -6.36 0.68 -10.22
CA ARG A 73 -6.20 1.24 -11.56
C ARG A 73 -5.04 2.23 -11.64
N ASN A 74 -4.45 2.38 -12.81
CA ASN A 74 -3.33 3.28 -13.11
C ASN A 74 -2.04 2.99 -12.34
N LYS A 75 -1.94 1.86 -11.63
CA LYS A 75 -0.72 1.44 -10.93
C LYS A 75 0.04 0.39 -11.73
N LYS A 76 1.35 0.39 -11.55
CA LYS A 76 2.23 -0.72 -11.95
C LYS A 76 2.38 -1.67 -10.76
N SER A 77 2.42 -2.99 -11.02
CA SER A 77 2.68 -4.01 -10.00
C SER A 77 4.10 -4.54 -10.12
N LEU A 78 4.78 -4.71 -9.00
CA LEU A 78 6.09 -5.33 -8.89
C LEU A 78 6.07 -6.39 -7.80
N ALA A 79 6.29 -7.65 -8.18
CA ALA A 79 6.46 -8.73 -7.23
C ALA A 79 7.85 -8.65 -6.58
N LEU A 80 7.90 -8.38 -5.27
CA LEU A 80 9.14 -8.21 -4.51
C LEU A 80 8.96 -8.64 -3.06
N ASP A 81 9.78 -9.61 -2.61
CA ASP A 81 9.77 -10.06 -1.23
C ASP A 81 10.61 -9.14 -0.33
N LEU A 82 9.98 -8.22 0.36
CA LEU A 82 10.62 -7.30 1.30
C LEU A 82 11.08 -7.96 2.61
N ARG A 83 10.77 -9.24 2.82
CA ARG A 83 11.28 -10.01 3.97
C ARG A 83 12.68 -10.55 3.70
N SER A 84 13.13 -10.59 2.44
CA SER A 84 14.47 -11.00 2.05
C SER A 84 15.43 -9.82 1.97
N SER A 85 16.71 -10.05 2.24
CA SER A 85 17.78 -9.05 2.09
C SER A 85 17.93 -8.58 0.65
N GLU A 86 17.78 -9.50 -0.31
CA GLU A 86 17.83 -9.22 -1.73
C GLU A 86 16.68 -8.30 -2.15
N GLY A 87 15.44 -8.62 -1.68
CA GLY A 87 14.27 -7.79 -1.93
C GLY A 87 14.41 -6.40 -1.35
N GLN A 88 14.90 -6.26 -0.12
CA GLN A 88 15.19 -4.96 0.48
C GLN A 88 16.28 -4.20 -0.29
N SER A 89 17.32 -4.89 -0.77
CA SER A 89 18.37 -4.26 -1.61
C SER A 89 17.80 -3.71 -2.92
N VAL A 90 16.92 -4.47 -3.58
CA VAL A 90 16.22 -4.00 -4.79
C VAL A 90 15.32 -2.81 -4.46
N PHE A 91 14.55 -2.90 -3.37
CA PHE A 91 13.66 -1.80 -2.94
C PHE A 91 14.42 -0.50 -2.68
N ARG A 92 15.59 -0.55 -2.02
CA ARG A 92 16.44 0.63 -1.79
C ARG A 92 16.91 1.29 -3.10
N LYS A 93 17.26 0.49 -4.12
CA LYS A 93 17.61 1.01 -5.45
C LYS A 93 16.43 1.72 -6.14
N LEU A 94 15.21 1.23 -5.93
CA LEU A 94 14.00 1.89 -6.42
C LEU A 94 13.71 3.16 -5.62
N ALA A 95 13.86 3.13 -4.29
CA ALA A 95 13.65 4.27 -3.40
C ALA A 95 14.59 5.45 -3.73
N ALA A 96 15.82 5.18 -4.14
CA ALA A 96 16.76 6.19 -4.61
C ALA A 96 16.24 7.01 -5.83
N ARG A 97 15.23 6.49 -6.53
CA ARG A 97 14.63 7.10 -7.72
C ARG A 97 13.14 7.41 -7.54
N ALA A 98 12.63 7.31 -6.32
CA ALA A 98 11.25 7.60 -5.98
C ALA A 98 11.14 8.89 -5.17
N ASP A 99 10.03 9.59 -5.25
CA ASP A 99 9.76 10.79 -4.49
C ASP A 99 9.07 10.46 -3.16
N ALA A 100 8.31 9.35 -3.12
CA ALA A 100 7.68 8.90 -1.90
C ALA A 100 7.64 7.37 -1.78
N VAL A 101 7.61 6.92 -0.53
CA VAL A 101 7.28 5.55 -0.12
C VAL A 101 6.05 5.60 0.76
N MET A 102 5.03 4.81 0.46
CA MET A 102 3.84 4.72 1.29
C MET A 102 3.46 3.27 1.60
N ASN A 103 2.80 3.07 2.72
CA ASN A 103 2.26 1.77 3.10
C ASN A 103 1.08 1.91 4.07
N ASN A 104 0.26 0.85 4.15
CA ASN A 104 -0.82 0.73 5.14
C ASN A 104 -0.66 -0.52 6.01
N LEU A 105 0.57 -0.84 6.35
CA LEU A 105 0.89 -1.97 7.20
C LEU A 105 0.69 -1.62 8.68
N ARG A 106 0.58 -2.66 9.53
CA ARG A 106 0.62 -2.46 10.99
C ARG A 106 1.85 -1.65 11.38
N GLY A 107 1.74 -0.84 12.41
CA GLY A 107 2.78 0.10 12.81
C GLY A 107 4.16 -0.52 13.11
N ASP A 108 4.20 -1.79 13.51
CA ASP A 108 5.44 -2.53 13.78
C ASP A 108 6.15 -3.07 12.51
N GLN A 109 5.48 -3.09 11.36
CA GLN A 109 5.99 -3.74 10.15
C GLN A 109 6.93 -2.86 9.30
N PRO A 110 6.69 -1.55 9.11
CA PRO A 110 7.49 -0.75 8.20
C PRO A 110 8.98 -0.75 8.53
N ALA A 111 9.35 -0.72 9.81
CA ALA A 111 10.75 -0.78 10.24
C ALA A 111 11.42 -2.12 9.89
N LYS A 112 10.70 -3.23 10.08
CA LYS A 112 11.19 -4.59 9.78
C LYS A 112 11.41 -4.81 8.29
N LEU A 113 10.63 -4.12 7.45
CA LEU A 113 10.65 -4.25 5.99
C LEU A 113 11.52 -3.18 5.30
N GLY A 114 12.20 -2.32 6.07
CA GLY A 114 13.05 -1.28 5.51
C GLY A 114 12.30 -0.14 4.80
N LEU A 115 11.06 0.14 5.23
CA LEU A 115 10.17 1.12 4.58
C LEU A 115 10.15 2.49 5.28
N THR A 116 10.89 2.65 6.36
CA THR A 116 10.90 3.90 7.13
C THR A 116 11.87 4.92 6.55
N TYR A 117 11.64 6.20 6.83
CA TYR A 117 12.58 7.25 6.46
C TYR A 117 13.99 6.98 7.01
N ALA A 118 14.09 6.56 8.27
CA ALA A 118 15.38 6.23 8.89
C ALA A 118 16.15 5.11 8.16
N ALA A 119 15.44 4.19 7.49
CA ALA A 119 16.05 3.12 6.71
C ALA A 119 16.42 3.53 5.28
N LEU A 120 15.93 4.67 4.79
CA LEU A 120 16.01 5.06 3.37
C LEU A 120 16.63 6.45 3.15
N CYS A 121 16.79 7.28 4.19
CA CYS A 121 17.29 8.65 4.06
C CYS A 121 18.70 8.73 3.47
N ASP A 122 19.52 7.71 3.64
CA ASP A 122 20.86 7.62 3.09
C ASP A 122 20.88 7.38 1.56
N VAL A 123 19.81 6.82 0.99
CA VAL A 123 19.68 6.67 -0.47
C VAL A 123 18.96 7.84 -1.13
N ARG A 124 18.10 8.54 -0.39
CA ARG A 124 17.44 9.77 -0.84
C ARG A 124 16.96 10.61 0.35
N GLU A 125 17.65 11.66 0.67
CA GLU A 125 17.36 12.56 1.79
C GLU A 125 15.99 13.25 1.64
N SER A 126 15.59 13.58 0.41
CA SER A 126 14.30 14.22 0.12
C SER A 126 13.10 13.26 0.06
N LEU A 127 13.29 11.98 0.40
CA LEU A 127 12.23 10.98 0.29
C LEU A 127 11.12 11.23 1.31
N VAL A 128 9.88 11.26 0.84
CA VAL A 128 8.70 11.33 1.72
C VAL A 128 8.25 9.92 2.08
N CYS A 129 8.19 9.60 3.39
CA CYS A 129 7.69 8.31 3.87
C CYS A 129 6.35 8.47 4.58
N VAL A 130 5.30 7.83 4.05
CA VAL A 130 3.94 7.88 4.57
C VAL A 130 3.53 6.51 5.12
N HIS A 131 3.08 6.48 6.37
CA HIS A 131 2.63 5.26 7.03
C HIS A 131 1.19 5.45 7.50
N LEU A 132 0.27 4.73 6.89
CA LEU A 132 -1.13 4.66 7.29
C LEU A 132 -1.32 3.44 8.18
N SER A 133 -1.63 3.64 9.44
CA SER A 133 -1.91 2.55 10.38
C SER A 133 -3.01 2.96 11.37
N ALA A 134 -3.75 1.99 11.86
CA ALA A 134 -4.89 2.24 12.76
C ALA A 134 -4.46 2.90 14.08
N TYR A 135 -3.35 2.45 14.64
CA TYR A 135 -2.91 2.86 15.97
C TYR A 135 -1.59 3.67 15.97
N GLY A 136 -1.02 3.99 14.81
CA GLY A 136 0.29 4.62 14.74
C GLY A 136 1.45 3.62 14.94
N ARG A 137 2.67 4.14 15.14
CA ARG A 137 3.90 3.31 15.19
C ARG A 137 4.64 3.38 16.52
N ASP A 138 4.45 4.43 17.29
CA ASP A 138 5.27 4.77 18.46
C ASP A 138 4.48 4.61 19.77
N ASN A 139 3.75 3.48 19.89
CA ASN A 139 2.96 3.16 21.08
C ASN A 139 2.79 1.64 21.26
N GLU A 140 2.24 1.23 22.40
CA GLU A 140 2.02 -0.17 22.76
C GLU A 140 1.10 -0.94 21.80
N ARG A 141 0.21 -0.24 21.06
CA ARG A 141 -0.74 -0.82 20.13
C ARG A 141 -0.22 -0.90 18.69
N ALA A 142 1.01 -0.49 18.43
CA ALA A 142 1.59 -0.48 17.08
C ALA A 142 1.52 -1.84 16.36
N GLY A 143 1.56 -2.95 17.10
CA GLY A 143 1.43 -4.31 16.58
C GLY A 143 0.00 -4.83 16.49
N TRP A 144 -1.02 -4.04 16.83
CA TRP A 144 -2.41 -4.51 16.81
C TRP A 144 -2.98 -4.48 15.38
N PRO A 145 -3.86 -5.43 15.03
CA PRO A 145 -4.54 -5.42 13.75
C PRO A 145 -5.53 -4.25 13.66
N GLY A 146 -5.54 -3.56 12.53
CA GLY A 146 -6.38 -2.39 12.27
C GLY A 146 -7.36 -2.61 11.14
N TYR A 147 -8.34 -3.46 11.35
CA TYR A 147 -9.42 -3.65 10.40
C TYR A 147 -10.54 -2.62 10.63
N ASP A 148 -11.27 -2.26 9.58
CA ASP A 148 -12.32 -1.25 9.62
C ASP A 148 -13.35 -1.50 10.74
N TYR A 149 -13.88 -2.71 10.84
CA TYR A 149 -14.85 -3.06 11.88
C TYR A 149 -14.30 -2.95 13.31
N LEU A 150 -13.00 -3.17 13.52
CA LEU A 150 -12.37 -2.96 14.83
C LEU A 150 -12.28 -1.47 15.15
N MET A 151 -11.94 -0.64 14.16
CA MET A 151 -11.89 0.81 14.33
C MET A 151 -13.27 1.39 14.57
N GLN A 152 -14.30 0.91 13.88
CA GLN A 152 -15.68 1.30 14.12
C GLN A 152 -16.13 0.96 15.55
N ALA A 153 -15.75 -0.23 16.05
CA ALA A 153 -16.08 -0.65 17.42
C ALA A 153 -15.38 0.25 18.46
N GLU A 154 -14.07 0.44 18.34
CA GLU A 154 -13.30 1.24 19.29
C GLU A 154 -13.66 2.73 19.26
N ALA A 155 -13.98 3.28 18.10
CA ALA A 155 -14.42 4.66 17.96
C ALA A 155 -15.91 4.88 18.34
N GLY A 156 -16.62 3.84 18.70
CA GLY A 156 -18.04 3.91 19.09
C GLY A 156 -19.02 4.03 17.92
N HIS A 157 -18.57 3.97 16.67
CA HIS A 157 -19.45 4.06 15.49
C HIS A 157 -20.52 2.96 15.48
N MET A 158 -20.20 1.75 15.94
CA MET A 158 -21.20 0.67 16.00
C MET A 158 -22.37 0.97 16.92
N SER A 159 -22.17 1.75 17.99
CA SER A 159 -23.26 2.17 18.87
C SER A 159 -24.24 3.15 18.23
N LEU A 160 -23.83 3.82 17.14
CA LEU A 160 -24.65 4.77 16.41
C LEU A 160 -25.39 4.13 15.24
N THR A 161 -24.91 3.01 14.73
CA THR A 161 -25.48 2.35 13.55
C THR A 161 -26.48 1.23 13.89
N GLY A 162 -26.73 1.01 15.18
CA GLY A 162 -27.70 0.04 15.70
C GLY A 162 -27.10 -1.32 16.00
N GLY A 163 -27.80 -2.11 16.80
CA GLY A 163 -27.48 -3.49 17.15
C GLY A 163 -28.40 -4.49 16.44
#